data_2e124f45a53e19ed0f9544345759c3a4
#
_entry.id   2e124f45a53e19ed0f9544345759c3a4
#
_cell.length_a   1.000
_cell.length_b   1.000
_cell.length_c   1.000
_cell.angle_alpha   90.00
_cell.angle_beta   90.00
_cell.angle_gamma   90.00
#
_symmetry.space_group_name_H-M   'P 1'
#
loop_
_entity.id
_entity.type
_entity.pdbx_description
1 polymer ?
#
loop_
_entity_poly.entity_id
_entity_poly.type
_entity_poly.pdbx_seq_one_letter_code
_entity_poly.pdbx_strand_id
1 'polypeptide(L)'
;EWINGGGKLIALAGALNIFADTENFALKKKNPKNQTENTIPYLEMERSDISGSTSGSIFKATFDKTHPIGYGMERYYTLKLNTDAFYLLENSGNVFYLDKNADAISGFIGYKAKQRQKNSLLVGQENYGDGVLIYFVDNPLFRGFWYSGKQLFSNALFF
;
A
#
# COMPACT_ATOMS: atom_id res chain seq x y z
N GLU A 1 -21.90 -6.16 8.37
CA GLU A 1 -22.41 -6.65 9.67
C GLU A 1 -21.32 -7.42 10.44
N TRP A 2 -20.69 -8.47 9.88
CA TRP A 2 -19.72 -9.30 10.59
C TRP A 2 -18.51 -8.52 11.14
N ILE A 3 -17.89 -7.61 10.36
CA ILE A 3 -16.79 -6.77 10.86
C ILE A 3 -17.29 -5.86 11.98
N ASN A 4 -18.43 -5.19 11.77
CA ASN A 4 -19.01 -4.28 12.76
C ASN A 4 -19.32 -4.96 14.10
N GLY A 5 -19.57 -6.26 14.10
CA GLY A 5 -19.80 -7.09 15.29
C GLY A 5 -18.55 -7.70 15.91
N GLY A 6 -17.35 -7.17 15.65
CA GLY A 6 -16.08 -7.61 16.26
C GLY A 6 -15.21 -8.49 15.37
N GLY A 7 -15.55 -8.67 14.10
CA GLY A 7 -14.75 -9.45 13.17
C GLY A 7 -13.43 -8.77 12.78
N LYS A 8 -12.35 -9.54 12.62
CA LYS A 8 -11.08 -9.06 12.06
C LYS A 8 -10.98 -9.46 10.58
N LEU A 9 -10.87 -8.48 9.70
CA LEU A 9 -10.68 -8.71 8.27
C LEU A 9 -9.30 -8.24 7.82
N ILE A 10 -8.57 -9.08 7.10
CA ILE A 10 -7.29 -8.74 6.48
C ILE A 10 -7.48 -8.73 4.96
N ALA A 11 -7.33 -7.55 4.35
CA ALA A 11 -7.42 -7.36 2.91
C ALA A 11 -6.03 -7.20 2.30
N LEU A 12 -5.76 -7.91 1.19
CA LEU A 12 -4.47 -7.98 0.54
C LEU A 12 -4.56 -7.49 -0.92
N ALA A 13 -3.64 -6.62 -1.31
CA ALA A 13 -3.42 -6.21 -2.71
C ALA A 13 -4.72 -5.80 -3.42
N GLY A 14 -5.11 -6.47 -4.49
CA GLY A 14 -6.30 -6.14 -5.27
C GLY A 14 -7.63 -6.15 -4.50
N ALA A 15 -7.73 -6.86 -3.37
CA ALA A 15 -8.90 -6.84 -2.51
C ALA A 15 -9.18 -5.46 -1.90
N LEU A 16 -8.17 -4.59 -1.80
CA LEU A 16 -8.32 -3.23 -1.28
C LEU A 16 -9.26 -2.38 -2.14
N ASN A 17 -9.39 -2.70 -3.42
CA ASN A 17 -10.29 -1.96 -4.31
C ASN A 17 -11.78 -2.08 -3.92
N ILE A 18 -12.16 -3.08 -3.11
CA ILE A 18 -13.53 -3.24 -2.58
C ILE A 18 -13.83 -2.17 -1.53
N PHE A 19 -12.81 -1.72 -0.80
CA PHE A 19 -12.92 -0.80 0.33
C PHE A 19 -12.56 0.64 -0.06
N ALA A 20 -11.69 0.79 -1.06
CA ALA A 20 -11.18 2.09 -1.46
C ALA A 20 -12.25 3.00 -2.05
N ASP A 21 -12.17 4.29 -1.72
CA ASP A 21 -13.04 5.37 -2.23
C ASP A 21 -14.55 5.18 -1.95
N THR A 22 -14.88 4.31 -1.01
CA THR A 22 -16.26 4.13 -0.53
C THR A 22 -16.54 5.07 0.65
N GLU A 23 -17.80 5.32 0.96
CA GLU A 23 -18.22 6.19 2.07
C GLU A 23 -17.98 5.55 3.44
N ASN A 24 -17.96 4.22 3.49
CA ASN A 24 -17.91 3.48 4.76
C ASN A 24 -16.50 3.26 5.29
N PHE A 25 -15.46 3.45 4.47
CA PHE A 25 -14.08 3.15 4.83
C PHE A 25 -13.15 4.34 4.56
N ALA A 26 -12.16 4.51 5.42
CA ALA A 26 -11.20 5.62 5.32
C ALA A 26 -10.18 5.45 4.19
N LEU A 27 -10.10 4.26 3.59
CA LEU A 27 -9.12 3.96 2.55
C LEU A 27 -9.42 4.73 1.26
N LYS A 28 -8.48 5.56 0.80
CA LYS A 28 -8.60 6.36 -0.43
C LYS A 28 -7.45 6.04 -1.39
N LYS A 29 -7.82 5.74 -2.64
CA LYS A 29 -6.83 5.44 -3.69
C LYS A 29 -6.19 6.72 -4.21
N LYS A 30 -4.87 6.71 -4.38
CA LYS A 30 -4.14 7.77 -5.07
C LYS A 30 -4.28 7.60 -6.57
N ASN A 31 -5.43 8.01 -7.10
CA ASN A 31 -5.60 8.06 -8.52
C ASN A 31 -4.70 9.17 -9.11
N PRO A 32 -4.13 9.01 -10.31
CA PRO A 32 -3.60 10.14 -11.03
C PRO A 32 -4.77 11.13 -11.16
N LYS A 33 -4.66 12.28 -10.45
CA LYS A 33 -5.65 13.35 -10.58
C LYS A 33 -5.87 13.53 -12.07
N ASN A 34 -7.13 13.41 -12.48
CA ASN A 34 -7.63 13.65 -13.82
C ASN A 34 -6.55 14.27 -14.72
N GLN A 35 -5.78 13.42 -15.39
CA GLN A 35 -5.19 13.91 -16.60
C GLN A 35 -6.44 14.22 -17.43
N THR A 36 -6.82 15.51 -17.47
CA THR A 36 -7.57 16.00 -18.62
C THR A 36 -7.05 15.17 -19.78
N GLU A 37 -7.95 14.57 -20.54
CA GLU A 37 -7.64 13.79 -21.73
C GLU A 37 -6.85 14.69 -22.72
N ASN A 38 -5.66 15.08 -22.31
CA ASN A 38 -4.67 15.62 -23.22
C ASN A 38 -4.27 14.41 -24.06
N THR A 39 -4.79 14.37 -25.26
CA THR A 39 -4.34 13.45 -26.29
C THR A 39 -2.81 13.48 -26.32
N ILE A 40 -2.20 12.41 -25.78
CA ILE A 40 -0.75 12.28 -25.78
C ILE A 40 -0.35 11.98 -27.22
N PRO A 41 0.56 12.76 -27.84
CA PRO A 41 1.06 12.47 -29.17
C PRO A 41 1.60 11.04 -29.24
N TYR A 42 1.38 10.36 -30.34
CA TYR A 42 1.82 8.97 -30.55
C TYR A 42 3.29 8.74 -30.18
N LEU A 43 4.17 9.67 -30.54
CA LEU A 43 5.61 9.62 -30.24
C LEU A 43 5.94 9.68 -28.73
N GLU A 44 5.00 10.17 -27.91
CA GLU A 44 5.19 10.30 -26.46
C GLU A 44 4.49 9.19 -25.67
N MET A 45 3.64 8.38 -26.31
CA MET A 45 2.83 7.35 -25.64
C MET A 45 3.72 6.35 -24.91
N GLU A 46 4.68 5.73 -25.58
CA GLU A 46 5.60 4.73 -25.01
C GLU A 46 6.35 5.30 -23.79
N ARG A 47 6.88 6.52 -23.91
CA ARG A 47 7.56 7.20 -22.81
C ARG A 47 6.63 7.47 -21.63
N SER A 48 5.40 7.85 -21.91
CA SER A 48 4.38 8.09 -20.86
C SER A 48 4.04 6.80 -20.13
N ASP A 49 3.86 5.70 -20.86
CA ASP A 49 3.54 4.38 -20.29
C ASP A 49 4.68 3.85 -19.42
N ILE A 50 5.91 3.93 -19.91
CA ILE A 50 7.10 3.56 -19.13
C ILE A 50 7.20 4.42 -17.87
N SER A 51 6.96 5.72 -17.96
CA SER A 51 6.99 6.63 -16.80
C SER A 51 5.90 6.32 -15.78
N GLY A 52 4.77 5.76 -16.18
CA GLY A 52 3.64 5.39 -15.34
C GLY A 52 3.71 3.97 -14.75
N SER A 53 4.69 3.16 -15.16
CA SER A 53 4.74 1.72 -14.88
C SER A 53 5.80 1.32 -13.85
N THR A 54 5.71 0.07 -13.40
CA THR A 54 6.79 -0.65 -12.69
C THR A 54 6.80 -2.10 -13.14
N SER A 55 7.98 -2.66 -13.32
CA SER A 55 8.17 -4.09 -13.55
C SER A 55 8.55 -4.86 -12.28
N GLY A 56 8.59 -4.16 -11.17
CA GLY A 56 8.99 -4.65 -9.86
C GLY A 56 10.04 -3.72 -9.25
N SER A 57 9.73 -3.18 -8.07
CA SER A 57 10.64 -2.29 -7.36
C SER A 57 10.55 -2.52 -5.85
N ILE A 58 11.69 -2.40 -5.18
CA ILE A 58 11.81 -2.60 -3.74
C ILE A 58 11.98 -1.25 -3.06
N PHE A 59 11.16 -1.00 -2.04
CA PHE A 59 11.23 0.18 -1.21
C PHE A 59 11.49 -0.20 0.23
N LYS A 60 12.26 0.64 0.94
CA LYS A 60 12.34 0.58 2.40
C LYS A 60 11.15 1.31 2.98
N ALA A 61 10.37 0.63 3.81
CA ALA A 61 9.23 1.22 4.51
C ALA A 61 9.66 1.96 5.78
N THR A 62 8.94 3.02 6.08
CA THR A 62 8.87 3.61 7.42
C THR A 62 7.69 2.97 8.16
N PHE A 63 7.80 2.77 9.48
CA PHE A 63 6.71 2.16 10.23
C PHE A 63 6.68 2.61 11.69
N ASP A 64 5.48 2.51 12.27
CA ASP A 64 5.25 2.73 13.69
C ASP A 64 5.69 1.51 14.50
N LYS A 65 6.78 1.65 15.25
CA LYS A 65 7.35 0.58 16.09
C LYS A 65 6.52 0.27 17.33
N THR A 66 5.57 1.14 17.68
CA THR A 66 4.70 0.96 18.84
C THR A 66 3.46 0.13 18.52
N HIS A 67 3.15 -0.01 17.23
CA HIS A 67 1.98 -0.76 16.79
C HIS A 67 2.24 -2.28 16.82
N PRO A 68 1.30 -3.09 17.36
CA PRO A 68 1.48 -4.55 17.50
C PRO A 68 1.84 -5.27 16.20
N ILE A 69 1.28 -4.85 15.06
CA ILE A 69 1.60 -5.42 13.75
C ILE A 69 3.10 -5.25 13.40
N GLY A 70 3.75 -4.20 13.93
CA GLY A 70 5.20 -3.97 13.78
C GLY A 70 6.08 -4.71 14.78
N TYR A 71 5.51 -5.51 15.67
CA TYR A 71 6.25 -6.14 16.76
C TYR A 71 7.38 -7.06 16.25
N GLY A 72 8.55 -6.92 16.88
CA GLY A 72 9.74 -7.72 16.55
C GLY A 72 10.42 -7.33 15.24
N MET A 73 9.98 -6.24 14.57
CA MET A 73 10.57 -5.79 13.32
C MET A 73 11.53 -4.62 13.55
N GLU A 74 12.73 -4.71 12.98
CA GLU A 74 13.69 -3.61 12.95
C GLU A 74 13.60 -2.80 11.66
N ARG A 75 13.25 -3.47 10.56
CA ARG A 75 13.16 -2.92 9.20
C ARG A 75 12.20 -3.74 8.35
N TYR A 76 11.57 -3.10 7.40
CA TYR A 76 10.73 -3.75 6.41
C TYR A 76 11.00 -3.20 5.01
N TYR A 77 11.02 -4.11 4.05
CA TYR A 77 11.13 -3.79 2.63
C TYR A 77 9.89 -4.34 1.92
N THR A 78 9.22 -3.49 1.16
CA THR A 78 8.08 -3.92 0.33
C THR A 78 8.51 -4.11 -1.11
N LEU A 79 7.89 -5.09 -1.77
CA LEU A 79 8.03 -5.33 -3.20
C LEU A 79 6.78 -4.81 -3.91
N LYS A 80 6.93 -3.74 -4.66
CA LYS A 80 5.88 -3.16 -5.50
C LYS A 80 5.88 -3.86 -6.86
N LEU A 81 4.83 -4.64 -7.14
CA LEU A 81 4.61 -5.31 -8.42
C LEU A 81 3.66 -4.53 -9.34
N ASN A 82 2.98 -3.54 -8.80
CA ASN A 82 2.08 -2.64 -9.51
C ASN A 82 2.25 -1.21 -9.02
N THR A 83 1.54 -0.28 -9.62
CA THR A 83 1.61 1.14 -9.29
C THR A 83 0.51 1.62 -8.36
N ASP A 84 -0.27 0.70 -7.79
CA ASP A 84 -1.31 1.05 -6.83
C ASP A 84 -0.70 1.77 -5.62
N ALA A 85 -1.33 2.85 -5.25
CA ALA A 85 -0.96 3.64 -4.09
C ALA A 85 -2.22 4.17 -3.42
N PHE A 86 -2.21 4.24 -2.10
CA PHE A 86 -3.30 4.74 -1.29
C PHE A 86 -2.80 5.88 -0.41
N TYR A 87 -3.66 6.84 -0.12
CA TYR A 87 -3.35 7.89 0.84
C TYR A 87 -3.17 7.27 2.24
N LEU A 88 -2.45 7.97 3.10
CA LEU A 88 -2.43 7.65 4.52
C LEU A 88 -3.83 7.80 5.09
N LEU A 89 -4.20 6.94 6.03
CA LEU A 89 -5.47 7.02 6.75
C LEU A 89 -5.48 8.28 7.62
N GLU A 90 -6.56 9.05 7.58
CA GLU A 90 -6.65 10.34 8.26
C GLU A 90 -6.69 10.20 9.79
N ASN A 91 -7.32 9.14 10.31
CA ASN A 91 -7.63 8.97 11.72
C ASN A 91 -6.75 7.95 12.45
N SER A 92 -5.47 7.88 12.12
CA SER A 92 -4.51 6.90 12.68
C SER A 92 -4.51 5.54 11.95
N GLY A 93 -3.69 4.59 12.47
CA GLY A 93 -3.62 3.25 11.90
C GLY A 93 -2.67 3.11 10.70
N ASN A 94 -1.84 4.10 10.42
CA ASN A 94 -0.79 4.02 9.40
C ASN A 94 0.42 3.24 9.97
N VAL A 95 0.40 1.93 9.85
CA VAL A 95 1.40 1.07 10.49
C VAL A 95 2.70 1.04 9.70
N PHE A 96 2.63 0.79 8.37
CA PHE A 96 3.76 0.87 7.46
C PHE A 96 3.40 1.78 6.29
N TYR A 97 4.33 2.63 5.88
CA TYR A 97 4.12 3.60 4.82
C TYR A 97 5.42 3.99 4.12
N LEU A 98 5.28 4.56 2.94
CA LEU A 98 6.36 5.24 2.22
C LEU A 98 6.28 6.73 2.52
N ASP A 99 7.33 7.32 3.03
CA ASP A 99 7.40 8.74 3.34
C ASP A 99 7.58 9.61 2.07
N LYS A 100 7.66 10.94 2.26
CA LYS A 100 7.85 11.90 1.16
C LYS A 100 9.18 11.74 0.40
N ASN A 101 10.18 11.14 1.05
CA ASN A 101 11.53 10.96 0.50
C ASN A 101 11.73 9.53 -0.02
N ALA A 102 10.70 8.67 0.03
CA ALA A 102 10.82 7.29 -0.37
C ALA A 102 11.30 7.18 -1.83
N ASP A 103 12.31 6.35 -2.02
CA ASP A 103 12.85 5.98 -3.32
C ASP A 103 13.03 4.47 -3.42
N ALA A 104 12.99 3.95 -4.65
CA ALA A 104 13.28 2.55 -4.89
C ALA A 104 14.77 2.28 -4.65
N ILE A 105 15.05 1.28 -3.81
CA ILE A 105 16.43 0.84 -3.55
C ILE A 105 16.90 -0.21 -4.56
N SER A 106 15.96 -0.84 -5.27
CA SER A 106 16.24 -1.82 -6.32
C SER A 106 15.03 -1.98 -7.24
N GLY A 107 15.27 -2.49 -8.45
CA GLY A 107 14.25 -2.69 -9.46
C GLY A 107 13.93 -1.43 -10.25
N PHE A 108 12.91 -1.51 -11.11
CA PHE A 108 12.50 -0.40 -11.97
C PHE A 108 11.14 0.14 -11.56
N ILE A 109 11.06 1.45 -11.48
CA ILE A 109 9.81 2.21 -11.37
C ILE A 109 9.94 3.53 -12.15
N GLY A 110 8.98 3.78 -13.02
CA GLY A 110 8.93 5.01 -13.81
C GLY A 110 8.69 6.25 -12.95
N TYR A 111 9.08 7.41 -13.45
CA TYR A 111 9.05 8.66 -12.69
C TYR A 111 7.66 9.01 -12.14
N LYS A 112 6.61 8.95 -12.99
CA LYS A 112 5.23 9.25 -12.56
C LYS A 112 4.75 8.26 -11.51
N ALA A 113 5.04 6.98 -11.71
CA ALA A 113 4.70 5.92 -10.75
C ALA A 113 5.43 6.14 -9.41
N LYS A 114 6.73 6.47 -9.42
CA LYS A 114 7.53 6.76 -8.23
C LYS A 114 6.97 7.95 -7.45
N GLN A 115 6.58 9.04 -8.11
CA GLN A 115 5.98 10.19 -7.43
C GLN A 115 4.67 9.82 -6.72
N ARG A 116 3.88 8.91 -7.30
CA ARG A 116 2.63 8.41 -6.71
C ARG A 116 2.87 7.62 -5.43
N GLN A 117 3.99 6.90 -5.34
CA GLN A 117 4.34 6.11 -4.15
C GLN A 117 4.75 6.95 -2.94
N LYS A 118 5.15 8.20 -3.10
CA LYS A 118 5.53 9.08 -1.98
C LYS A 118 4.32 9.39 -1.08
N ASN A 119 4.52 9.40 0.25
CA ASN A 119 3.45 9.57 1.23
C ASN A 119 2.28 8.60 0.99
N SER A 120 2.56 7.31 0.84
CA SER A 120 1.55 6.30 0.59
C SER A 120 1.53 5.21 1.66
N LEU A 121 0.33 4.70 1.90
CA LEU A 121 0.10 3.58 2.80
C LEU A 121 0.72 2.29 2.21
N LEU A 122 1.26 1.45 3.07
CA LEU A 122 1.65 0.07 2.77
C LEU A 122 0.87 -0.93 3.62
N VAL A 123 0.76 -0.67 4.93
CA VAL A 123 -0.07 -1.44 5.84
C VAL A 123 -0.78 -0.48 6.76
N GLY A 124 -2.08 -0.60 6.81
CA GLY A 124 -2.93 0.22 7.67
C GLY A 124 -3.92 -0.61 8.46
N GLN A 125 -4.39 -0.05 9.55
CA GLN A 125 -5.44 -0.60 10.37
C GLN A 125 -6.55 0.42 10.55
N GLU A 126 -7.78 0.01 10.38
CA GLU A 126 -8.98 0.82 10.58
C GLU A 126 -9.94 0.07 11.50
N ASN A 127 -10.43 0.76 12.51
CA ASN A 127 -11.50 0.23 13.37
C ASN A 127 -12.86 0.48 12.69
N TYR A 128 -13.72 -0.52 12.67
CA TYR A 128 -15.05 -0.44 12.09
C TYR A 128 -16.08 -1.08 13.03
N GLY A 129 -16.80 -0.25 13.76
CA GLY A 129 -17.61 -0.72 14.88
C GLY A 129 -16.73 -1.36 15.96
N ASP A 130 -17.07 -2.57 16.38
CA ASP A 130 -16.28 -3.36 17.34
C ASP A 130 -15.19 -4.20 16.66
N GLY A 131 -15.10 -4.17 15.32
CA GLY A 131 -14.15 -4.95 14.56
C GLY A 131 -13.02 -4.14 13.93
N VAL A 132 -12.16 -4.83 13.20
CA VAL A 132 -10.91 -4.31 12.66
C VAL A 132 -10.71 -4.72 11.20
N LEU A 133 -10.34 -3.74 10.35
CA LEU A 133 -9.83 -3.99 9.01
C LEU A 133 -8.33 -3.72 8.98
N ILE A 134 -7.59 -4.66 8.41
CA ILE A 134 -6.15 -4.51 8.17
C ILE A 134 -5.91 -4.55 6.67
N TYR A 135 -5.29 -3.50 6.16
CA TYR A 135 -5.00 -3.29 4.74
C TYR A 135 -3.53 -3.58 4.45
N PHE A 136 -3.27 -4.48 3.51
CA PHE A 136 -1.94 -4.71 2.92
C PHE A 136 -1.97 -4.29 1.45
N VAL A 137 -1.36 -3.18 1.12
CA VAL A 137 -1.33 -2.66 -0.26
C VAL A 137 -0.63 -3.62 -1.20
N ASP A 138 0.46 -4.24 -0.74
CA ASP A 138 1.18 -5.26 -1.47
C ASP A 138 1.01 -6.63 -0.79
N ASN A 139 1.31 -7.70 -1.51
CA ASN A 139 1.28 -9.05 -0.95
C ASN A 139 2.57 -9.34 -0.15
N PRO A 140 2.54 -9.35 1.20
CA PRO A 140 3.72 -9.60 2.02
C PRO A 140 4.22 -11.04 1.92
N LEU A 141 3.39 -11.95 1.40
CA LEU A 141 3.68 -13.37 1.26
C LEU A 141 4.11 -13.75 -0.17
N PHE A 142 4.41 -12.76 -1.02
CA PHE A 142 4.72 -13.00 -2.42
C PHE A 142 5.82 -14.07 -2.59
N ARG A 143 5.49 -15.13 -3.31
CA ARG A 143 6.35 -16.30 -3.57
C ARG A 143 6.96 -16.98 -2.34
N GLY A 144 6.53 -16.62 -1.12
CA GLY A 144 6.94 -17.27 0.13
C GLY A 144 8.39 -17.04 0.59
N PHE A 145 9.21 -16.28 -0.15
CA PHE A 145 10.63 -16.07 0.21
C PHE A 145 10.89 -14.81 1.07
N TRP A 146 9.90 -13.95 1.25
CA TRP A 146 10.03 -12.70 2.00
C TRP A 146 9.78 -12.93 3.51
N TYR A 147 10.82 -13.30 4.28
CA TYR A 147 10.67 -13.67 5.69
C TYR A 147 10.06 -12.58 6.57
N SER A 148 10.48 -11.31 6.38
CA SER A 148 9.89 -10.18 7.11
C SER A 148 8.40 -10.00 6.79
N GLY A 149 7.98 -10.31 5.58
CA GLY A 149 6.57 -10.31 5.19
C GLY A 149 5.76 -11.40 5.88
N LYS A 150 6.34 -12.59 6.10
CA LYS A 150 5.69 -13.67 6.87
C LYS A 150 5.48 -13.25 8.32
N GLN A 151 6.49 -12.65 8.96
CA GLN A 151 6.37 -12.13 10.32
C GLN A 151 5.29 -11.06 10.40
N LEU A 152 5.32 -10.09 9.48
CA LEU A 152 4.33 -9.01 9.40
C LEU A 152 2.90 -9.55 9.28
N PHE A 153 2.69 -10.52 8.40
CA PHE A 153 1.38 -11.14 8.22
C PHE A 153 0.95 -11.95 9.45
N SER A 154 1.88 -12.68 10.09
CA SER A 154 1.59 -13.38 11.33
C SER A 154 1.19 -12.44 12.46
N ASN A 155 1.89 -11.29 12.60
CA ASN A 155 1.50 -10.27 13.57
C ASN A 155 0.07 -9.77 13.32
N ALA A 156 -0.30 -9.53 12.06
CA ALA A 156 -1.65 -9.09 11.72
C ALA A 156 -2.74 -10.15 12.02
N LEU A 157 -2.40 -11.44 11.98
CA LEU A 157 -3.32 -12.51 12.33
C LEU A 157 -3.57 -12.59 13.84
N PHE A 158 -2.53 -12.44 14.65
CA PHE A 158 -2.58 -12.76 16.07
C PHE A 158 -2.79 -11.54 16.98
N PHE A 159 -2.40 -10.35 16.54
CA PHE A 159 -2.62 -9.08 17.26
C PHE A 159 -3.74 -8.26 16.61
#